data_fbfd77e274f3143f053c794427a3186e
#
_entry.id   fbfd77e274f3143f053c794427a3186e
#
_cell.length_a   1.000
_cell.length_b   1.000
_cell.length_c   1.000
_cell.angle_alpha   90.00
_cell.angle_beta   90.00
_cell.angle_gamma   90.00
#
_symmetry.space_group_name_H-M   'P 1'
#
loop_
_entity.id
_entity.type
_entity.pdbx_description
1 polymer ?
#
loop_
_entity_poly.entity_id
_entity_poly.type
_entity_poly.pdbx_seq_one_letter_code
_entity_poly.pdbx_strand_id
1 'polypeptide(L)'
;ICDLPPKVEQPAARKAANQFDAPISIYEVHLGSWRRHTDNNFWLSYRELADQLVPYAKWMGFTHLELLPVNEHPFDGSWGYQPTGLYAPTRRFGTREDFRYFIDAAHAAGLNVILDWVPGHFPADDFALASFDGTSLYEHSDPREGYHQDWNTLIYNYGRREVSNYLVGNALYWIERFGIDALRVDAVASMIYRDYSRKAGEWIPNEYGGRENLEAIEFLRNTNRILGEQTPGAVTMAEESTDFAGVTRPPADGGLGFWFKWNLGWMHDTLDYMKLDPVHRRYHHDKMTFGMLYNYTENFVLPLSHDEVVHGKKSILDRMPGDAWQRFANLRAYYRSEERRVGK
;
A
#
# COMPACT_ATOMS: atom_id res chain seq x y z
N ILE A 1 24.84 17.82 -2.46
CA ILE A 1 24.60 16.56 -3.17
C ILE A 1 25.06 15.45 -2.23
N CYS A 2 24.15 14.59 -1.80
CA CYS A 2 24.50 13.43 -0.98
C CYS A 2 24.70 12.23 -1.92
N ASP A 3 25.66 11.38 -1.61
CA ASP A 3 25.86 10.12 -2.34
C ASP A 3 24.65 9.20 -2.13
N LEU A 4 24.33 8.40 -3.16
CA LEU A 4 23.31 7.37 -3.03
C LEU A 4 23.78 6.32 -2.00
N PRO A 5 22.86 5.77 -1.18
CA PRO A 5 23.18 4.62 -0.34
C PRO A 5 23.71 3.47 -1.22
N PRO A 6 24.64 2.63 -0.72
CA PRO A 6 25.08 1.46 -1.47
C PRO A 6 23.92 0.50 -1.75
N LYS A 7 24.00 -0.21 -2.87
CA LYS A 7 23.03 -1.28 -3.18
C LYS A 7 23.07 -2.39 -2.14
N VAL A 8 21.93 -3.01 -1.89
CA VAL A 8 21.76 -4.10 -0.93
C VAL A 8 21.60 -5.42 -1.68
N GLU A 9 22.33 -6.42 -1.27
CA GLU A 9 22.04 -7.80 -1.70
C GLU A 9 20.83 -8.34 -0.91
N GLN A 10 19.91 -8.98 -1.62
CA GLN A 10 18.77 -9.64 -1.00
C GLN A 10 19.08 -11.11 -0.75
N PRO A 11 19.14 -11.56 0.52
CA PRO A 11 19.35 -12.97 0.84
C PRO A 11 18.25 -13.86 0.27
N ALA A 12 18.60 -15.13 -0.04
CA ALA A 12 17.65 -16.11 -0.58
C ALA A 12 16.43 -16.33 0.32
N ALA A 13 16.63 -16.31 1.65
CA ALA A 13 15.53 -16.44 2.61
C ALA A 13 14.46 -15.34 2.49
N ARG A 14 14.86 -14.09 2.20
CA ARG A 14 13.94 -12.99 1.99
C ARG A 14 13.16 -13.15 0.68
N LYS A 15 13.81 -13.62 -0.38
CA LYS A 15 13.16 -13.93 -1.66
C LYS A 15 12.14 -15.05 -1.50
N ALA A 16 12.47 -16.08 -0.73
CA ALA A 16 11.59 -17.20 -0.46
C ALA A 16 10.33 -16.80 0.33
N ALA A 17 10.43 -15.82 1.23
CA ALA A 17 9.31 -15.35 2.05
C ALA A 17 8.19 -14.68 1.22
N ASN A 18 8.48 -14.22 0.00
CA ASN A 18 7.52 -13.58 -0.91
C ASN A 18 6.89 -14.56 -1.93
N GLN A 19 7.18 -15.85 -1.85
CA GLN A 19 6.63 -16.82 -2.80
C GLN A 19 5.15 -17.11 -2.49
N PHE A 20 4.39 -17.54 -3.51
CA PHE A 20 2.95 -17.85 -3.38
C PHE A 20 2.65 -18.98 -2.39
N ASP A 21 3.58 -19.88 -2.17
CA ASP A 21 3.47 -20.99 -1.24
C ASP A 21 4.05 -20.69 0.16
N ALA A 22 4.61 -19.49 0.35
CA ALA A 22 5.11 -19.06 1.64
C ALA A 22 3.95 -18.57 2.54
N PRO A 23 4.00 -18.83 3.85
CA PRO A 23 3.06 -18.22 4.77
C PRO A 23 3.33 -16.71 4.88
N ILE A 24 2.33 -15.88 4.60
CA ILE A 24 2.41 -14.42 4.66
C ILE A 24 1.42 -13.90 5.70
N SER A 25 1.94 -13.25 6.74
CA SER A 25 1.17 -12.53 7.74
C SER A 25 1.76 -11.14 7.91
N ILE A 26 0.99 -10.11 7.55
CA ILE A 26 1.44 -8.74 7.42
C ILE A 26 0.96 -7.92 8.61
N TYR A 27 1.84 -7.13 9.22
CA TYR A 27 1.52 -6.11 10.19
C TYR A 27 1.67 -4.72 9.54
N GLU A 28 0.56 -4.13 9.18
CA GLU A 28 0.47 -2.77 8.66
C GLU A 28 0.65 -1.76 9.79
N VAL A 29 1.53 -0.78 9.63
CA VAL A 29 1.89 0.13 10.70
C VAL A 29 2.26 1.53 10.22
N HIS A 30 1.65 2.55 10.85
CA HIS A 30 2.10 3.94 10.74
C HIS A 30 3.11 4.23 11.84
N LEU A 31 4.36 4.49 11.48
CA LEU A 31 5.46 4.64 12.43
C LEU A 31 5.25 5.77 13.44
N GLY A 32 4.61 6.87 13.01
CA GLY A 32 4.37 8.05 13.85
C GLY A 32 3.24 7.90 14.87
N SER A 33 2.38 6.88 14.75
CA SER A 33 1.24 6.66 15.66
C SER A 33 1.28 5.31 16.38
N TRP A 34 2.18 4.40 16.00
CA TRP A 34 2.27 3.09 16.64
C TRP A 34 2.57 3.17 18.13
N ARG A 35 3.62 3.90 18.49
CA ARG A 35 3.93 4.31 19.86
C ARG A 35 4.63 5.66 19.85
N ARG A 36 4.53 6.37 20.98
CA ARG A 36 5.21 7.65 21.19
C ARG A 36 5.88 7.64 22.57
N HIS A 37 6.81 8.55 22.78
CA HIS A 37 7.39 8.81 24.10
C HIS A 37 6.31 9.25 25.08
N THR A 38 6.31 8.67 26.28
CA THR A 38 5.29 8.92 27.31
C THR A 38 5.45 10.27 28.01
N ASP A 39 6.65 10.84 28.00
CA ASP A 39 7.02 12.07 28.69
C ASP A 39 6.68 13.34 27.87
N ASN A 40 6.84 13.27 26.55
CA ASN A 40 6.72 14.44 25.67
C ASN A 40 5.82 14.23 24.45
N ASN A 41 5.30 13.03 24.28
CA ASN A 41 4.47 12.61 23.14
C ASN A 41 5.15 12.77 21.76
N PHE A 42 6.49 12.83 21.70
CA PHE A 42 7.23 12.82 20.45
C PHE A 42 7.24 11.43 19.80
N TRP A 43 7.54 11.39 18.51
CA TRP A 43 7.73 10.16 17.75
C TRP A 43 8.95 9.39 18.26
N LEU A 44 8.87 8.06 18.16
CA LEU A 44 10.06 7.21 18.29
C LEU A 44 10.95 7.39 17.06
N SER A 45 12.26 7.37 17.28
CA SER A 45 13.23 7.33 16.19
C SER A 45 13.22 5.98 15.46
N TYR A 46 13.77 5.92 14.25
CA TYR A 46 13.95 4.64 13.52
C TYR A 46 14.70 3.61 14.35
N ARG A 47 15.68 4.03 15.15
CA ARG A 47 16.43 3.11 16.04
C ARG A 47 15.55 2.58 17.17
N GLU A 48 14.81 3.44 17.84
CA GLU A 48 13.87 3.02 18.89
C GLU A 48 12.74 2.14 18.36
N LEU A 49 12.28 2.41 17.12
CA LEU A 49 11.34 1.55 16.42
C LEU A 49 11.96 0.18 16.10
N ALA A 50 13.23 0.13 15.70
CA ALA A 50 13.94 -1.14 15.54
C ALA A 50 13.99 -1.95 16.83
N ASP A 51 14.22 -1.29 17.96
CA ASP A 51 14.33 -1.93 19.28
C ASP A 51 12.95 -2.36 19.84
N GLN A 52 11.84 -1.75 19.44
CA GLN A 52 10.53 -2.01 20.02
C GLN A 52 9.55 -2.67 19.05
N LEU A 53 9.40 -2.14 17.81
CA LEU A 53 8.43 -2.64 16.83
C LEU A 53 8.87 -3.98 16.24
N VAL A 54 10.13 -4.14 15.91
CA VAL A 54 10.63 -5.38 15.29
C VAL A 54 10.46 -6.58 16.22
N PRO A 55 10.91 -6.54 17.50
CA PRO A 55 10.65 -7.63 18.44
C PRO A 55 9.16 -7.88 18.70
N TYR A 56 8.33 -6.83 18.73
CA TYR A 56 6.90 -6.95 18.90
C TYR A 56 6.26 -7.72 17.74
N ALA A 57 6.53 -7.32 16.51
CA ALA A 57 5.99 -7.98 15.32
C ALA A 57 6.42 -9.45 15.24
N LYS A 58 7.69 -9.72 15.54
CA LYS A 58 8.22 -11.09 15.61
C LYS A 58 7.54 -11.93 16.68
N TRP A 59 7.36 -11.37 17.88
CA TRP A 59 6.68 -12.05 18.99
C TRP A 59 5.21 -12.36 18.67
N MET A 60 4.54 -11.46 17.96
CA MET A 60 3.15 -11.65 17.48
C MET A 60 3.03 -12.68 16.36
N GLY A 61 4.15 -13.13 15.77
CA GLY A 61 4.16 -14.14 14.71
C GLY A 61 3.96 -13.59 13.29
N PHE A 62 4.08 -12.29 13.09
CA PHE A 62 4.07 -11.70 11.76
C PHE A 62 5.31 -12.09 10.95
N THR A 63 5.18 -12.16 9.64
CA THR A 63 6.26 -12.44 8.70
C THR A 63 6.73 -11.19 7.97
N HIS A 64 5.86 -10.18 7.89
CA HIS A 64 6.11 -8.94 7.18
C HIS A 64 5.67 -7.73 8.04
N LEU A 65 6.43 -6.64 7.92
CA LEU A 65 6.01 -5.30 8.33
C LEU A 65 5.61 -4.53 7.07
N GLU A 66 4.42 -3.96 7.04
CA GLU A 66 4.00 -3.01 6.01
C GLU A 66 4.00 -1.60 6.60
N LEU A 67 4.90 -0.77 6.10
CA LEU A 67 5.05 0.60 6.56
C LEU A 67 4.16 1.51 5.72
N LEU A 68 3.22 2.23 6.35
CA LEU A 68 2.57 3.37 5.70
C LEU A 68 3.65 4.31 5.16
N PRO A 69 3.34 5.18 4.17
CA PRO A 69 4.35 5.89 3.41
C PRO A 69 5.37 6.59 4.30
N VAL A 70 6.64 6.23 4.15
CA VAL A 70 7.77 6.87 4.87
C VAL A 70 8.47 7.94 4.04
N ASN A 71 7.95 8.25 2.86
CA ASN A 71 8.45 9.32 2.02
C ASN A 71 8.34 10.66 2.76
N GLU A 72 9.29 11.58 2.51
CA GLU A 72 9.21 12.92 3.11
C GLU A 72 7.96 13.67 2.64
N HIS A 73 7.24 14.26 3.58
CA HIS A 73 5.96 14.94 3.35
C HIS A 73 5.80 16.09 4.33
N PRO A 74 5.18 17.24 3.93
CA PRO A 74 5.05 18.42 4.78
C PRO A 74 3.95 18.27 5.82
N PHE A 75 2.84 17.64 5.46
CA PHE A 75 1.64 17.55 6.28
C PHE A 75 1.56 16.21 7.02
N ASP A 76 1.78 16.24 8.33
CA ASP A 76 1.78 15.04 9.18
C ASP A 76 0.44 14.28 9.15
N GLY A 77 -0.68 15.01 9.05
CA GLY A 77 -2.03 14.43 8.95
C GLY A 77 -2.30 13.64 7.67
N SER A 78 -1.43 13.72 6.66
CA SER A 78 -1.53 12.90 5.45
C SER A 78 -0.99 11.48 5.63
N TRP A 79 -0.32 11.18 6.76
CA TRP A 79 0.37 9.91 7.03
C TRP A 79 1.39 9.50 5.97
N GLY A 80 1.87 10.47 5.18
CA GLY A 80 2.81 10.25 4.09
C GLY A 80 2.17 10.06 2.71
N TYR A 81 0.84 10.03 2.59
CA TYR A 81 0.14 9.91 1.31
C TYR A 81 0.18 11.18 0.44
N GLN A 82 0.74 12.27 0.95
CA GLN A 82 1.02 13.48 0.17
C GLN A 82 2.54 13.76 0.13
N PRO A 83 3.32 12.88 -0.53
CA PRO A 83 4.77 12.97 -0.51
C PRO A 83 5.28 14.10 -1.38
N THR A 84 6.23 14.89 -0.84
CA THR A 84 6.99 15.89 -1.59
C THR A 84 8.41 15.42 -1.91
N GLY A 85 8.90 14.41 -1.17
CA GLY A 85 10.23 13.85 -1.34
C GLY A 85 10.21 12.34 -1.58
N LEU A 86 9.81 11.87 -2.78
CA LEU A 86 9.70 10.45 -3.10
C LEU A 86 10.97 9.63 -2.86
N TYR A 87 12.14 10.24 -3.01
CA TYR A 87 13.46 9.60 -2.83
C TYR A 87 14.07 9.82 -1.44
N ALA A 88 13.29 10.32 -0.47
CA ALA A 88 13.81 10.58 0.87
C ALA A 88 12.92 9.93 1.93
N PRO A 89 13.50 9.10 2.82
CA PRO A 89 12.79 8.70 4.03
C PRO A 89 12.60 9.93 4.92
N THR A 90 11.41 10.06 5.52
CA THR A 90 11.06 11.23 6.32
C THR A 90 12.04 11.43 7.49
N ARG A 91 12.42 12.68 7.71
CA ARG A 91 13.32 13.08 8.80
C ARG A 91 12.65 13.06 10.18
N ARG A 92 11.33 12.87 10.25
CA ARG A 92 10.57 12.78 11.51
C ARG A 92 11.14 11.76 12.48
N PHE A 93 11.62 10.64 11.96
CA PHE A 93 12.06 9.50 12.77
C PHE A 93 13.58 9.34 12.78
N GLY A 94 14.34 10.21 12.13
CA GLY A 94 15.80 10.16 12.10
C GLY A 94 16.42 10.38 10.74
N THR A 95 17.65 9.90 10.58
CA THR A 95 18.41 10.02 9.35
C THR A 95 18.06 8.89 8.36
N ARG A 96 18.52 9.04 7.12
CA ARG A 96 18.47 8.00 6.10
C ARG A 96 19.20 6.72 6.55
N GLU A 97 20.31 6.87 7.23
CA GLU A 97 21.11 5.79 7.80
C GLU A 97 20.37 5.09 8.94
N ASP A 98 19.60 5.81 9.74
CA ASP A 98 18.76 5.23 10.80
C ASP A 98 17.58 4.43 10.22
N PHE A 99 16.98 4.91 9.12
CA PHE A 99 15.97 4.14 8.39
C PHE A 99 16.56 2.84 7.85
N ARG A 100 17.76 2.89 7.26
CA ARG A 100 18.44 1.70 6.81
C ARG A 100 18.74 0.73 7.95
N TYR A 101 19.17 1.24 9.12
CA TYR A 101 19.37 0.43 10.31
C TYR A 101 18.07 -0.29 10.75
N PHE A 102 16.92 0.40 10.69
CA PHE A 102 15.62 -0.20 10.99
C PHE A 102 15.30 -1.37 10.05
N ILE A 103 15.51 -1.20 8.74
CA ILE A 103 15.29 -2.27 7.76
C ILE A 103 16.22 -3.47 8.02
N ASP A 104 17.50 -3.21 8.27
CA ASP A 104 18.48 -4.27 8.56
C ASP A 104 18.11 -5.04 9.84
N ALA A 105 17.60 -4.35 10.87
CA ALA A 105 17.11 -4.97 12.11
C ALA A 105 15.88 -5.86 11.85
N ALA A 106 14.93 -5.42 11.02
CA ALA A 106 13.78 -6.22 10.63
C ALA A 106 14.24 -7.51 9.91
N HIS A 107 15.16 -7.39 8.98
CA HIS A 107 15.73 -8.54 8.26
C HIS A 107 16.49 -9.50 9.19
N ALA A 108 17.28 -8.98 10.12
CA ALA A 108 17.99 -9.80 11.12
C ALA A 108 17.01 -10.58 12.00
N ALA A 109 15.81 -10.06 12.27
CA ALA A 109 14.75 -10.74 12.97
C ALA A 109 13.96 -11.74 12.09
N GLY A 110 14.24 -11.80 10.78
CA GLY A 110 13.52 -12.63 9.82
C GLY A 110 12.16 -12.08 9.42
N LEU A 111 12.01 -10.74 9.43
CA LEU A 111 10.83 -10.03 8.92
C LEU A 111 11.18 -9.40 7.57
N ASN A 112 10.31 -9.57 6.58
CA ASN A 112 10.35 -8.79 5.36
C ASN A 112 9.69 -7.42 5.56
N VAL A 113 10.06 -6.44 4.75
CA VAL A 113 9.48 -5.09 4.84
C VAL A 113 8.81 -4.71 3.53
N ILE A 114 7.54 -4.36 3.63
CA ILE A 114 6.72 -3.80 2.57
C ILE A 114 6.68 -2.29 2.78
N LEU A 115 6.87 -1.53 1.72
CA LEU A 115 6.69 -0.09 1.72
C LEU A 115 5.42 0.28 0.97
N ASP A 116 4.58 1.07 1.61
CA ASP A 116 3.45 1.71 0.94
C ASP A 116 3.97 2.81 0.00
N TRP A 117 3.79 2.61 -1.29
CA TRP A 117 4.32 3.44 -2.36
C TRP A 117 3.21 4.18 -3.08
N VAL A 118 3.34 5.50 -3.16
CA VAL A 118 2.33 6.42 -3.69
C VAL A 118 2.77 6.99 -5.05
N PRO A 119 2.69 6.24 -6.16
CA PRO A 119 3.02 6.75 -7.49
C PRO A 119 1.84 7.41 -8.20
N GLY A 120 0.66 7.43 -7.57
CA GLY A 120 -0.58 7.90 -8.19
C GLY A 120 -0.68 9.42 -8.25
N HIS A 121 -0.19 10.09 -7.23
CA HIS A 121 -0.41 11.52 -7.06
C HIS A 121 0.62 12.18 -6.16
N PHE A 122 0.62 13.52 -6.12
CA PHE A 122 1.48 14.32 -5.26
C PHE A 122 0.80 15.65 -4.89
N PRO A 123 1.16 16.29 -3.76
CA PRO A 123 0.54 17.53 -3.32
C PRO A 123 0.99 18.73 -4.18
N ALA A 124 0.16 19.77 -4.20
CA ALA A 124 0.37 21.00 -4.97
C ALA A 124 1.18 22.06 -4.21
N ASP A 125 2.12 21.65 -3.35
CA ASP A 125 2.97 22.57 -2.59
C ASP A 125 3.98 23.27 -3.50
N ASP A 126 4.08 24.59 -3.40
CA ASP A 126 4.90 25.46 -4.27
C ASP A 126 6.41 25.16 -4.25
N PHE A 127 6.89 24.48 -3.20
CA PHE A 127 8.30 24.11 -3.05
C PHE A 127 8.59 22.65 -3.52
N ALA A 128 7.58 21.97 -4.11
CA ALA A 128 7.67 20.57 -4.51
C ALA A 128 7.62 20.40 -6.05
N LEU A 129 6.93 19.38 -6.53
CA LEU A 129 6.92 19.03 -7.96
C LEU A 129 5.88 19.79 -8.79
N ALA A 130 4.89 20.39 -8.14
CA ALA A 130 3.82 21.10 -8.82
C ALA A 130 4.39 22.29 -9.62
N SER A 131 4.07 22.36 -10.92
CA SER A 131 4.57 23.39 -11.83
C SER A 131 6.07 23.63 -11.69
N PHE A 132 6.86 22.57 -11.60
CA PHE A 132 8.26 22.55 -11.16
C PHE A 132 9.18 23.54 -11.88
N ASP A 133 8.99 23.70 -13.19
CA ASP A 133 9.74 24.63 -14.04
C ASP A 133 8.89 25.81 -14.52
N GLY A 134 7.75 26.05 -13.87
CA GLY A 134 6.74 27.02 -14.30
C GLY A 134 5.74 26.46 -15.30
N THR A 135 5.83 25.17 -15.63
CA THR A 135 4.89 24.44 -16.50
C THR A 135 4.42 23.16 -15.80
N SER A 136 3.41 22.47 -16.36
CA SER A 136 2.97 21.15 -15.90
C SER A 136 3.98 20.10 -16.35
N LEU A 137 5.11 19.96 -15.61
CA LEU A 137 6.19 19.04 -15.95
C LEU A 137 5.88 17.61 -15.53
N TYR A 138 5.46 17.41 -14.30
CA TYR A 138 5.13 16.10 -13.72
C TYR A 138 3.67 15.73 -13.86
N GLU A 139 2.77 16.72 -13.84
CA GLU A 139 1.33 16.57 -13.92
C GLU A 139 0.80 16.82 -15.34
N HIS A 140 -0.48 16.50 -15.57
CA HIS A 140 -1.21 16.97 -16.74
C HIS A 140 -1.65 18.43 -16.56
N SER A 141 -1.65 19.21 -17.65
CA SER A 141 -2.06 20.62 -17.63
C SER A 141 -3.58 20.81 -17.52
N ASP A 142 -4.37 19.87 -18.02
CA ASP A 142 -5.82 19.90 -17.89
C ASP A 142 -6.23 19.27 -16.55
N PRO A 143 -6.92 19.99 -15.67
CA PRO A 143 -7.32 19.47 -14.36
C PRO A 143 -8.28 18.27 -14.44
N ARG A 144 -8.95 18.06 -15.58
CA ARG A 144 -9.79 16.87 -15.81
C ARG A 144 -8.97 15.58 -15.97
N GLU A 145 -7.65 15.68 -16.17
CA GLU A 145 -6.71 14.57 -16.18
C GLU A 145 -5.69 14.67 -15.06
N GLY A 146 -5.36 15.88 -14.61
CA GLY A 146 -4.22 16.19 -13.75
C GLY A 146 -4.53 16.47 -12.29
N TYR A 147 -5.79 16.38 -11.84
CA TYR A 147 -6.16 16.78 -10.48
C TYR A 147 -7.18 15.86 -9.83
N HIS A 148 -6.87 15.33 -8.65
CA HIS A 148 -7.80 14.58 -7.80
C HIS A 148 -8.57 15.53 -6.89
N GLN A 149 -9.90 15.62 -7.08
CA GLN A 149 -10.78 16.49 -6.30
C GLN A 149 -10.90 16.03 -4.84
N ASP A 150 -10.95 14.73 -4.59
CA ASP A 150 -11.14 14.17 -3.24
C ASP A 150 -9.93 14.41 -2.33
N TRP A 151 -8.72 14.45 -2.90
CA TRP A 151 -7.46 14.52 -2.14
C TRP A 151 -6.75 15.87 -2.30
N ASN A 152 -7.24 16.74 -3.18
CA ASN A 152 -6.56 18.00 -3.53
C ASN A 152 -5.10 17.78 -3.97
N THR A 153 -4.86 16.77 -4.79
CA THR A 153 -3.54 16.36 -5.26
C THR A 153 -3.46 16.38 -6.78
N LEU A 154 -2.25 16.52 -7.31
CA LEU A 154 -1.97 16.44 -8.72
C LEU A 154 -1.73 14.99 -9.15
N ILE A 155 -2.09 14.65 -10.39
CA ILE A 155 -1.91 13.32 -10.97
C ILE A 155 -0.69 13.34 -11.88
N TYR A 156 0.21 12.35 -11.70
CA TYR A 156 1.37 12.19 -12.58
C TYR A 156 0.97 11.93 -14.03
N ASN A 157 1.67 12.59 -14.95
CA ASN A 157 1.54 12.36 -16.39
C ASN A 157 2.38 11.15 -16.81
N TYR A 158 1.80 9.96 -16.72
CA TYR A 158 2.49 8.69 -17.03
C TYR A 158 2.89 8.56 -18.50
N GLY A 159 2.27 9.32 -19.41
CA GLY A 159 2.61 9.36 -20.81
C GLY A 159 3.96 10.04 -21.09
N ARG A 160 4.49 10.83 -20.15
CA ARG A 160 5.83 11.42 -20.26
C ARG A 160 6.88 10.42 -19.80
N ARG A 161 7.84 10.11 -20.67
CA ARG A 161 8.92 9.14 -20.38
C ARG A 161 9.75 9.54 -19.17
N GLU A 162 10.01 10.82 -18.99
CA GLU A 162 10.77 11.38 -17.88
C GLU A 162 10.05 11.12 -16.55
N VAL A 163 8.73 11.30 -16.51
CA VAL A 163 7.89 11.04 -15.33
C VAL A 163 7.83 9.54 -15.02
N SER A 164 7.59 8.72 -16.04
CA SER A 164 7.62 7.26 -15.88
C SER A 164 8.98 6.78 -15.38
N ASN A 165 10.09 7.27 -15.95
CA ASN A 165 11.43 6.92 -15.51
C ASN A 165 11.72 7.37 -14.08
N TYR A 166 11.24 8.56 -13.70
CA TYR A 166 11.35 9.07 -12.34
C TYR A 166 10.65 8.14 -11.34
N LEU A 167 9.44 7.69 -11.64
CA LEU A 167 8.66 6.81 -10.77
C LEU A 167 9.24 5.37 -10.72
N VAL A 168 9.60 4.79 -11.87
CA VAL A 168 10.25 3.46 -11.92
C VAL A 168 11.60 3.49 -11.17
N GLY A 169 12.39 4.54 -11.40
CA GLY A 169 13.65 4.74 -10.67
C GLY A 169 13.45 4.86 -9.17
N ASN A 170 12.34 5.45 -8.75
CA ASN A 170 11.97 5.53 -7.34
C ASN A 170 11.63 4.16 -6.74
N ALA A 171 10.85 3.34 -7.43
CA ALA A 171 10.56 1.98 -6.99
C ALA A 171 11.85 1.15 -6.82
N LEU A 172 12.73 1.19 -7.83
CA LEU A 172 14.05 0.53 -7.75
C LEU A 172 14.90 1.08 -6.61
N TYR A 173 14.86 2.39 -6.35
CA TYR A 173 15.63 3.03 -5.28
C TYR A 173 15.29 2.45 -3.91
N TRP A 174 14.01 2.30 -3.58
CA TRP A 174 13.59 1.72 -2.31
C TRP A 174 14.02 0.26 -2.17
N ILE A 175 13.86 -0.53 -3.22
CA ILE A 175 14.23 -1.94 -3.21
C ILE A 175 15.74 -2.13 -3.17
N GLU A 176 16.48 -1.48 -4.08
CA GLU A 176 17.92 -1.69 -4.24
C GLU A 176 18.77 -1.00 -3.15
N ARG A 177 18.33 0.16 -2.65
CA ARG A 177 19.15 0.98 -1.76
C ARG A 177 18.79 0.85 -0.29
N PHE A 178 17.54 0.50 0.01
CA PHE A 178 17.10 0.25 1.38
C PHE A 178 16.80 -1.22 1.66
N GLY A 179 16.67 -2.04 0.64
CA GLY A 179 16.40 -3.44 0.81
C GLY A 179 14.93 -3.74 1.10
N ILE A 180 14.03 -2.85 0.67
CA ILE A 180 12.59 -3.09 0.73
C ILE A 180 12.26 -4.36 -0.06
N ASP A 181 11.42 -5.23 0.50
CA ASP A 181 11.09 -6.55 -0.06
C ASP A 181 9.85 -6.54 -0.93
N ALA A 182 8.95 -5.60 -0.69
CA ALA A 182 7.74 -5.43 -1.47
C ALA A 182 7.29 -3.98 -1.49
N LEU A 183 6.58 -3.59 -2.55
CA LEU A 183 5.87 -2.33 -2.64
C LEU A 183 4.36 -2.60 -2.66
N ARG A 184 3.63 -2.04 -1.71
CA ARG A 184 2.18 -1.91 -1.81
C ARG A 184 1.92 -0.64 -2.60
N VAL A 185 1.25 -0.75 -3.74
CA VAL A 185 0.97 0.38 -4.63
C VAL A 185 -0.40 0.95 -4.27
N ASP A 186 -0.36 2.18 -3.78
CA ASP A 186 -1.53 2.91 -3.29
C ASP A 186 -2.49 3.28 -4.42
N ALA A 187 -3.78 3.16 -4.16
CA ALA A 187 -4.88 3.68 -4.97
C ALA A 187 -4.79 3.37 -6.48
N VAL A 188 -4.44 2.14 -6.84
CA VAL A 188 -4.26 1.73 -8.25
C VAL A 188 -5.51 2.02 -9.09
N ALA A 189 -6.71 1.88 -8.54
CA ALA A 189 -7.96 2.24 -9.22
C ALA A 189 -7.98 3.69 -9.71
N SER A 190 -7.44 4.61 -8.91
CA SER A 190 -7.35 6.03 -9.28
C SER A 190 -6.37 6.31 -10.41
N MET A 191 -5.39 5.42 -10.60
CA MET A 191 -4.41 5.51 -11.69
C MET A 191 -4.98 4.99 -13.01
N ILE A 192 -5.66 3.82 -12.97
CA ILE A 192 -6.12 3.12 -14.17
C ILE A 192 -7.44 3.64 -14.75
N TYR A 193 -8.19 4.46 -13.99
CA TYR A 193 -9.48 5.00 -14.44
C TYR A 193 -9.51 6.53 -14.42
N ARG A 194 -9.73 7.13 -15.59
CA ARG A 194 -9.82 8.59 -15.77
C ARG A 194 -11.07 9.20 -15.13
N ASP A 195 -12.12 8.41 -14.94
CA ASP A 195 -13.39 8.80 -14.32
C ASP A 195 -13.43 8.53 -12.80
N TYR A 196 -12.31 8.12 -12.19
CA TYR A 196 -12.26 7.85 -10.76
C TYR A 196 -12.71 9.05 -9.94
N SER A 197 -13.75 8.87 -9.10
CA SER A 197 -14.38 9.91 -8.27
C SER A 197 -14.85 11.16 -9.04
N ARG A 198 -15.18 11.04 -10.31
CA ARG A 198 -15.59 12.16 -11.18
C ARG A 198 -16.96 11.93 -11.78
N LYS A 199 -17.69 13.04 -12.00
CA LYS A 199 -18.97 13.03 -12.69
C LYS A 199 -18.77 13.08 -14.21
N ALA A 200 -19.84 12.80 -14.93
CA ALA A 200 -19.86 12.98 -16.38
C ALA A 200 -19.47 14.42 -16.76
N GLY A 201 -18.50 14.58 -17.65
CA GLY A 201 -17.96 15.87 -18.09
C GLY A 201 -16.80 16.42 -17.25
N GLU A 202 -16.47 15.79 -16.12
CA GLU A 202 -15.33 16.18 -15.26
C GLU A 202 -14.04 15.41 -15.57
N TRP A 203 -14.03 14.58 -16.60
CA TRP A 203 -12.89 13.79 -17.04
C TRP A 203 -12.83 13.73 -18.59
N ILE A 204 -11.68 13.36 -19.12
CA ILE A 204 -11.43 13.23 -20.56
C ILE A 204 -11.28 11.75 -20.90
N PRO A 205 -12.10 11.20 -21.80
CA PRO A 205 -11.96 9.85 -22.31
C PRO A 205 -10.58 9.62 -22.97
N ASN A 206 -10.13 8.36 -22.99
CA ASN A 206 -8.95 7.96 -23.73
C ASN A 206 -9.20 8.07 -25.27
N GLU A 207 -8.17 7.83 -26.06
CA GLU A 207 -8.23 7.93 -27.54
C GLU A 207 -9.27 7.01 -28.20
N TYR A 208 -9.74 5.98 -27.50
CA TYR A 208 -10.79 5.08 -27.95
C TYR A 208 -12.18 5.42 -27.38
N GLY A 209 -12.29 6.49 -26.60
CA GLY A 209 -13.54 6.91 -25.94
C GLY A 209 -13.83 6.19 -24.62
N GLY A 210 -12.92 5.36 -24.14
CA GLY A 210 -13.03 4.62 -22.88
C GLY A 210 -12.56 5.41 -21.66
N ARG A 211 -12.80 4.84 -20.49
CA ARG A 211 -12.45 5.45 -19.18
C ARG A 211 -11.06 5.05 -18.70
N GLU A 212 -10.46 4.04 -19.29
CA GLU A 212 -9.17 3.52 -18.88
C GLU A 212 -8.05 4.52 -19.19
N ASN A 213 -7.16 4.75 -18.24
CA ASN A 213 -5.93 5.51 -18.45
C ASN A 213 -4.86 4.57 -19.03
N LEU A 214 -4.74 4.56 -20.34
CA LEU A 214 -3.86 3.62 -21.06
C LEU A 214 -2.39 3.85 -20.71
N GLU A 215 -1.99 5.09 -20.50
CA GLU A 215 -0.62 5.47 -20.13
C GLU A 215 -0.27 4.96 -18.71
N ALA A 216 -1.20 5.06 -17.75
CA ALA A 216 -1.02 4.53 -16.41
C ALA A 216 -0.97 2.99 -16.41
N ILE A 217 -1.82 2.34 -17.19
CA ILE A 217 -1.81 0.87 -17.36
C ILE A 217 -0.46 0.40 -17.91
N GLU A 218 0.05 1.06 -18.94
CA GLU A 218 1.36 0.72 -19.53
C GLU A 218 2.50 1.02 -18.54
N PHE A 219 2.44 2.13 -17.81
CA PHE A 219 3.38 2.44 -16.75
C PHE A 219 3.44 1.34 -15.69
N LEU A 220 2.29 0.86 -15.18
CA LEU A 220 2.22 -0.20 -14.18
C LEU A 220 2.79 -1.52 -14.71
N ARG A 221 2.42 -1.91 -15.94
CA ARG A 221 2.96 -3.10 -16.62
C ARG A 221 4.48 -3.05 -16.74
N ASN A 222 4.99 -1.91 -17.21
CA ASN A 222 6.43 -1.72 -17.39
C ASN A 222 7.16 -1.71 -16.04
N THR A 223 6.60 -1.06 -15.03
CA THR A 223 7.15 -1.05 -13.67
C THR A 223 7.27 -2.46 -13.11
N ASN A 224 6.19 -3.23 -13.14
CA ASN A 224 6.18 -4.61 -12.63
C ASN A 224 7.15 -5.53 -13.40
N ARG A 225 7.24 -5.36 -14.73
CA ARG A 225 8.21 -6.09 -15.56
C ARG A 225 9.64 -5.75 -15.16
N ILE A 226 9.99 -4.47 -15.05
CA ILE A 226 11.34 -4.01 -14.70
C ILE A 226 11.73 -4.51 -13.30
N LEU A 227 10.83 -4.39 -12.31
CA LEU A 227 11.09 -4.88 -10.97
C LEU A 227 11.32 -6.40 -10.95
N GLY A 228 10.50 -7.16 -11.67
CA GLY A 228 10.67 -8.61 -11.78
C GLY A 228 12.00 -9.02 -12.41
N GLU A 229 12.48 -8.26 -13.42
CA GLU A 229 13.75 -8.52 -14.11
C GLU A 229 14.98 -8.07 -13.30
N GLN A 230 14.93 -6.88 -12.68
CA GLN A 230 16.10 -6.29 -12.04
C GLN A 230 16.22 -6.61 -10.55
N THR A 231 15.09 -6.87 -9.87
CA THR A 231 15.06 -7.15 -8.44
C THR A 231 14.32 -8.45 -8.13
N PRO A 232 14.76 -9.60 -8.66
CA PRO A 232 14.04 -10.86 -8.51
C PRO A 232 13.89 -11.24 -7.04
N GLY A 233 12.63 -11.50 -6.63
CA GLY A 233 12.25 -11.79 -5.24
C GLY A 233 11.65 -10.60 -4.50
N ALA A 234 11.80 -9.37 -4.98
CA ALA A 234 10.94 -8.27 -4.58
C ALA A 234 9.60 -8.37 -5.33
N VAL A 235 8.50 -8.00 -4.67
CA VAL A 235 7.15 -8.15 -5.22
C VAL A 235 6.36 -6.85 -5.12
N THR A 236 5.28 -6.76 -5.90
CA THR A 236 4.34 -5.64 -5.86
C THR A 236 2.95 -6.14 -5.48
N MET A 237 2.24 -5.35 -4.66
CA MET A 237 0.88 -5.61 -4.21
C MET A 237 0.00 -4.43 -4.62
N ALA A 238 -1.09 -4.69 -5.34
CA ALA A 238 -2.00 -3.62 -5.77
C ALA A 238 -3.09 -3.38 -4.72
N GLU A 239 -3.24 -2.14 -4.27
CA GLU A 239 -4.51 -1.71 -3.71
C GLU A 239 -5.43 -1.32 -4.86
N GLU A 240 -6.27 -2.26 -5.27
CA GLU A 240 -7.18 -2.10 -6.40
C GLU A 240 -8.54 -2.68 -6.05
N SER A 241 -9.56 -1.83 -6.01
CA SER A 241 -10.91 -2.15 -5.48
C SER A 241 -11.94 -2.46 -6.56
N THR A 242 -11.58 -2.33 -7.84
CA THR A 242 -12.52 -2.48 -8.95
C THR A 242 -12.53 -3.90 -9.52
N ASP A 243 -13.34 -4.10 -10.53
CA ASP A 243 -13.45 -5.33 -11.32
C ASP A 243 -12.45 -5.40 -12.50
N PHE A 244 -11.40 -4.56 -12.49
CA PHE A 244 -10.34 -4.63 -13.50
C PHE A 244 -9.73 -6.03 -13.53
N ALA A 245 -9.83 -6.68 -14.69
CA ALA A 245 -9.45 -8.08 -14.83
C ALA A 245 -7.93 -8.24 -15.03
N GLY A 246 -7.34 -9.20 -14.30
CA GLY A 246 -5.95 -9.59 -14.51
C GLY A 246 -4.95 -8.63 -13.89
N VAL A 247 -5.26 -8.05 -12.74
CA VAL A 247 -4.31 -7.23 -11.96
C VAL A 247 -3.04 -8.04 -11.65
N THR A 248 -3.19 -9.31 -11.25
CA THR A 248 -2.07 -10.21 -10.94
C THR A 248 -1.64 -11.11 -12.08
N ARG A 249 -2.30 -10.99 -13.24
CA ARG A 249 -1.92 -11.74 -14.43
C ARG A 249 -0.63 -11.15 -15.03
N PRO A 250 0.28 -11.98 -15.58
CA PRO A 250 1.49 -11.49 -16.26
C PRO A 250 1.16 -10.50 -17.39
N PRO A 251 2.00 -9.49 -17.64
CA PRO A 251 1.82 -8.54 -18.77
C PRO A 251 1.75 -9.21 -20.14
N ALA A 252 2.50 -10.30 -20.33
CA ALA A 252 2.45 -11.10 -21.56
C ALA A 252 1.06 -11.68 -21.86
N ASP A 253 0.25 -11.91 -20.83
CA ASP A 253 -1.11 -12.43 -20.90
C ASP A 253 -2.16 -11.32 -20.79
N GLY A 254 -1.75 -10.05 -20.95
CA GLY A 254 -2.61 -8.87 -20.94
C GLY A 254 -2.90 -8.29 -19.55
N GLY A 255 -2.31 -8.83 -18.48
CA GLY A 255 -2.47 -8.34 -17.12
C GLY A 255 -1.59 -7.14 -16.76
N LEU A 256 -1.67 -6.69 -15.50
CA LEU A 256 -0.83 -5.61 -14.96
C LEU A 256 0.50 -6.11 -14.37
N GLY A 257 0.63 -7.40 -14.07
CA GLY A 257 1.85 -8.01 -13.57
C GLY A 257 2.13 -7.81 -12.09
N PHE A 258 1.15 -7.39 -11.31
CA PHE A 258 1.30 -7.39 -9.86
C PHE A 258 1.45 -8.81 -9.32
N TRP A 259 2.20 -8.96 -8.24
CA TRP A 259 2.33 -10.26 -7.59
C TRP A 259 1.09 -10.60 -6.76
N PHE A 260 0.55 -9.60 -6.04
CA PHE A 260 -0.66 -9.74 -5.23
C PHE A 260 -1.63 -8.58 -5.48
N LYS A 261 -2.90 -8.82 -5.13
CA LYS A 261 -3.98 -7.81 -5.09
C LYS A 261 -4.65 -7.86 -3.73
N TRP A 262 -4.89 -6.71 -3.12
CA TRP A 262 -5.72 -6.60 -1.94
C TRP A 262 -7.18 -6.93 -2.26
N ASN A 263 -7.79 -7.83 -1.48
CA ASN A 263 -9.21 -8.18 -1.62
C ASN A 263 -10.07 -7.22 -0.80
N LEU A 264 -10.33 -6.03 -1.31
CA LEU A 264 -11.14 -5.01 -0.64
C LEU A 264 -12.62 -5.40 -0.58
N GLY A 265 -13.12 -6.17 -1.54
CA GLY A 265 -14.48 -6.74 -1.50
C GLY A 265 -14.67 -7.65 -0.28
N TRP A 266 -13.75 -8.58 -0.07
CA TRP A 266 -13.73 -9.42 1.13
C TRP A 266 -13.67 -8.60 2.42
N MET A 267 -12.87 -7.53 2.46
CA MET A 267 -12.75 -6.65 3.61
C MET A 267 -14.09 -5.99 3.94
N HIS A 268 -14.74 -5.37 2.96
CA HIS A 268 -16.04 -4.71 3.17
C HIS A 268 -17.12 -5.69 3.62
N ASP A 269 -17.24 -6.83 2.96
CA ASP A 269 -18.20 -7.87 3.33
C ASP A 269 -17.98 -8.38 4.75
N THR A 270 -16.73 -8.60 5.12
CA THR A 270 -16.33 -9.02 6.47
C THR A 270 -16.68 -7.97 7.53
N LEU A 271 -16.30 -6.71 7.31
CA LEU A 271 -16.60 -5.63 8.24
C LEU A 271 -18.11 -5.41 8.37
N ASP A 272 -18.86 -5.52 7.27
CA ASP A 272 -20.30 -5.42 7.27
C ASP A 272 -20.97 -6.56 8.03
N TYR A 273 -20.49 -7.79 7.86
CA TYR A 273 -21.00 -8.95 8.60
C TYR A 273 -20.71 -8.83 10.10
N MET A 274 -19.47 -8.45 10.46
CA MET A 274 -19.06 -8.43 11.86
C MET A 274 -19.70 -7.31 12.69
N LYS A 275 -20.18 -6.24 12.06
CA LYS A 275 -20.98 -5.19 12.74
C LYS A 275 -22.42 -5.58 13.05
N LEU A 276 -22.95 -6.65 12.42
CA LEU A 276 -24.31 -7.12 12.68
C LEU A 276 -24.42 -7.74 14.08
N ASP A 277 -25.57 -7.53 14.73
CA ASP A 277 -25.89 -8.29 15.94
C ASP A 277 -25.90 -9.78 15.61
N PRO A 278 -25.32 -10.66 16.46
CA PRO A 278 -25.25 -12.09 16.23
C PRO A 278 -26.59 -12.75 15.89
N VAL A 279 -27.71 -12.23 16.42
CA VAL A 279 -29.04 -12.76 16.15
C VAL A 279 -29.44 -12.62 14.67
N HIS A 280 -28.90 -11.62 13.97
CA HIS A 280 -29.19 -11.35 12.56
C HIS A 280 -28.21 -12.03 11.61
N ARG A 281 -27.01 -12.41 12.05
CA ARG A 281 -25.92 -12.94 11.19
C ARG A 281 -26.33 -14.15 10.37
N ARG A 282 -27.22 -15.01 10.89
CA ARG A 282 -27.71 -16.20 10.18
C ARG A 282 -28.41 -15.87 8.84
N TYR A 283 -28.90 -14.65 8.67
CA TYR A 283 -29.58 -14.20 7.45
C TYR A 283 -28.63 -13.53 6.45
N HIS A 284 -27.35 -13.35 6.80
CA HIS A 284 -26.36 -12.64 6.02
C HIS A 284 -25.05 -13.43 5.88
N HIS A 285 -25.15 -14.75 5.98
CA HIS A 285 -23.98 -15.63 5.92
C HIS A 285 -23.31 -15.60 4.54
N ASP A 286 -24.06 -15.29 3.50
CA ASP A 286 -23.59 -15.01 2.15
C ASP A 286 -22.46 -13.97 2.10
N LYS A 287 -22.50 -12.93 2.91
CA LYS A 287 -21.40 -11.94 3.01
C LYS A 287 -20.05 -12.58 3.36
N MET A 288 -20.05 -13.59 4.22
CA MET A 288 -18.82 -14.29 4.60
C MET A 288 -18.35 -15.29 3.55
N THR A 289 -19.22 -15.74 2.69
CA THR A 289 -18.92 -16.78 1.68
C THR A 289 -18.79 -16.23 0.27
N PHE A 290 -19.27 -15.01 0.01
CA PHE A 290 -19.28 -14.42 -1.33
C PHE A 290 -17.88 -14.34 -1.96
N GLY A 291 -16.87 -13.99 -1.18
CA GLY A 291 -15.48 -13.97 -1.62
C GLY A 291 -14.98 -15.29 -2.22
N MET A 292 -15.58 -16.43 -1.83
CA MET A 292 -15.22 -17.75 -2.36
C MET A 292 -15.53 -17.90 -3.84
N LEU A 293 -16.48 -17.12 -4.38
CA LEU A 293 -16.88 -17.18 -5.79
C LEU A 293 -15.77 -16.69 -6.73
N TYR A 294 -14.94 -15.78 -6.27
CA TYR A 294 -13.88 -15.15 -7.07
C TYR A 294 -12.47 -15.33 -6.49
N ASN A 295 -12.31 -16.13 -5.44
CA ASN A 295 -11.06 -16.29 -4.72
C ASN A 295 -9.85 -16.72 -5.57
N TYR A 296 -10.09 -17.35 -6.71
CA TYR A 296 -9.05 -17.85 -7.63
C TYR A 296 -8.88 -16.98 -8.88
N THR A 297 -9.54 -15.82 -8.97
CA THR A 297 -9.42 -14.93 -10.14
C THR A 297 -8.14 -14.11 -10.12
N GLU A 298 -7.62 -13.85 -8.93
CA GLU A 298 -6.40 -13.08 -8.67
C GLU A 298 -5.62 -13.73 -7.50
N ASN A 299 -4.37 -13.32 -7.30
CA ASN A 299 -3.57 -13.69 -6.14
C ASN A 299 -3.89 -12.72 -5.00
N PHE A 300 -4.88 -13.06 -4.18
CA PHE A 300 -5.39 -12.15 -3.17
C PHE A 300 -4.59 -12.16 -1.86
N VAL A 301 -4.37 -10.97 -1.32
CA VAL A 301 -4.10 -10.71 0.09
C VAL A 301 -5.40 -10.26 0.75
N LEU A 302 -5.67 -10.70 1.98
CA LEU A 302 -6.88 -10.35 2.73
C LEU A 302 -6.59 -9.20 3.71
N PRO A 303 -6.79 -7.93 3.32
CA PRO A 303 -6.45 -6.80 4.16
C PRO A 303 -7.54 -6.51 5.19
N LEU A 304 -7.11 -6.05 6.37
CA LEU A 304 -7.95 -5.28 7.28
C LEU A 304 -7.32 -3.89 7.36
N SER A 305 -7.41 -3.17 6.26
CA SER A 305 -6.69 -1.94 5.98
C SER A 305 -6.93 -0.86 7.03
N HIS A 306 -5.87 -0.09 7.30
CA HIS A 306 -5.92 1.11 8.14
C HIS A 306 -7.04 2.07 7.73
N ASP A 307 -7.31 2.22 6.43
CA ASP A 307 -8.35 3.12 5.90
C ASP A 307 -9.76 2.79 6.40
N GLU A 308 -10.02 1.53 6.74
CA GLU A 308 -11.31 1.08 7.21
C GLU A 308 -11.40 0.97 8.74
N VAL A 309 -10.29 1.12 9.46
CA VAL A 309 -10.24 0.94 10.93
C VAL A 309 -9.64 2.14 11.66
N VAL A 310 -9.58 3.31 11.02
CA VAL A 310 -9.05 4.57 11.55
C VAL A 310 -10.05 5.35 12.41
N HIS A 311 -9.57 6.46 12.96
CA HIS A 311 -10.39 7.45 13.66
C HIS A 311 -11.61 7.88 12.83
N GLY A 312 -12.79 7.89 13.45
CA GLY A 312 -14.06 8.17 12.76
C GLY A 312 -14.74 6.95 12.14
N LYS A 313 -13.98 5.92 11.72
CA LYS A 313 -14.54 4.67 11.19
C LYS A 313 -14.63 3.53 12.20
N LYS A 314 -14.06 3.67 13.39
CA LYS A 314 -13.94 2.72 14.50
C LYS A 314 -12.96 1.58 14.21
N SER A 315 -12.35 1.04 15.28
CA SER A 315 -11.58 -0.19 15.21
C SER A 315 -12.48 -1.40 14.87
N ILE A 316 -11.90 -2.49 14.42
CA ILE A 316 -12.63 -3.75 14.20
C ILE A 316 -13.39 -4.16 15.47
N LEU A 317 -12.74 -4.02 16.63
CA LEU A 317 -13.35 -4.34 17.92
C LEU A 317 -14.56 -3.45 18.23
N ASP A 318 -14.45 -2.14 17.96
CA ASP A 318 -15.52 -1.17 18.26
C ASP A 318 -16.69 -1.24 17.27
N ARG A 319 -16.49 -1.83 16.11
CA ARG A 319 -17.59 -2.13 15.16
C ARG A 319 -18.46 -3.31 15.62
N MET A 320 -17.90 -4.23 16.43
CA MET A 320 -18.61 -5.40 16.91
C MET A 320 -19.63 -5.02 17.99
N PRO A 321 -20.84 -5.61 17.95
CA PRO A 321 -21.87 -5.35 18.94
C PRO A 321 -21.58 -6.01 20.28
N GLY A 322 -22.25 -5.52 21.34
CA GLY A 322 -22.18 -6.08 22.67
C GLY A 322 -21.20 -5.34 23.61
N ASP A 323 -21.01 -5.92 24.79
CA ASP A 323 -20.06 -5.44 25.79
C ASP A 323 -18.60 -5.81 25.43
N ALA A 324 -17.64 -5.38 26.21
CA ALA A 324 -16.22 -5.63 25.94
C ALA A 324 -15.90 -7.13 25.84
N TRP A 325 -16.46 -7.96 26.70
CA TRP A 325 -16.24 -9.42 26.67
C TRP A 325 -16.77 -10.03 25.38
N GLN A 326 -17.98 -9.66 24.96
CA GLN A 326 -18.62 -10.13 23.73
C GLN A 326 -17.85 -9.69 22.49
N ARG A 327 -17.39 -8.43 22.45
CA ARG A 327 -16.58 -7.90 21.34
C ARG A 327 -15.27 -8.66 21.18
N PHE A 328 -14.53 -8.88 22.29
CA PHE A 328 -13.29 -9.66 22.26
C PHE A 328 -13.54 -11.14 21.91
N ALA A 329 -14.66 -11.73 22.36
CA ALA A 329 -15.02 -13.08 21.96
C ALA A 329 -15.32 -13.18 20.45
N ASN A 330 -16.03 -12.21 19.90
CA ASN A 330 -16.30 -12.11 18.46
C ASN A 330 -14.99 -11.96 17.66
N LEU A 331 -14.09 -11.07 18.11
CA LEU A 331 -12.82 -10.84 17.42
C LEU A 331 -11.96 -12.10 17.40
N ARG A 332 -11.83 -12.80 18.53
CA ARG A 332 -11.11 -14.09 18.58
C ARG A 332 -11.75 -15.14 17.68
N ALA A 333 -13.06 -15.24 17.66
CA ALA A 333 -13.76 -16.18 16.79
C ALA A 333 -13.52 -15.86 15.31
N TYR A 334 -13.51 -14.58 14.96
CA TYR A 334 -13.24 -14.10 13.60
C TYR A 334 -11.83 -14.53 13.14
N TYR A 335 -10.78 -14.16 13.87
CA TYR A 335 -9.40 -14.52 13.48
C TYR A 335 -9.19 -16.04 13.42
N ARG A 336 -9.77 -16.81 14.33
CA ARG A 336 -9.70 -18.27 14.28
C ARG A 336 -10.47 -18.89 13.10
N SER A 337 -11.58 -18.28 12.69
CA SER A 337 -12.35 -18.80 11.56
C SER A 337 -11.64 -18.55 10.23
N GLU A 338 -10.89 -17.46 10.12
CA GLU A 338 -10.09 -17.16 8.93
C GLU A 338 -8.92 -18.13 8.75
N GLU A 339 -8.23 -18.51 9.81
CA GLU A 339 -7.19 -19.56 9.73
C GLU A 339 -7.68 -20.87 9.08
N ARG A 340 -8.96 -21.19 9.24
CA ARG A 340 -9.56 -22.40 8.65
C ARG A 340 -10.01 -22.23 7.19
N ARG A 341 -10.22 -20.99 6.74
CA ARG A 341 -10.73 -20.68 5.40
C ARG A 341 -9.63 -20.49 4.39
N VAL A 342 -8.51 -19.92 4.79
CA VAL A 342 -7.36 -19.64 3.90
C VAL A 342 -6.53 -20.90 3.64
N GLY A 343 -7.08 -22.05 3.98
CA GLY A 343 -6.58 -23.34 3.54
C GLY A 343 -5.24 -23.73 4.15
N LYS A 344 -5.34 -24.62 5.02
CA LYS A 344 -4.25 -25.59 5.12
C LYS A 344 -4.49 -26.68 4.10
#